data_a57730556f85b4adf9c5a3c351eff2b8
#
_entry.id   a57730556f85b4adf9c5a3c351eff2b8
#
_cell.length_a   1.000
_cell.length_b   1.000
_cell.length_c   1.000
_cell.angle_alpha   90.00
_cell.angle_beta   90.00
_cell.angle_gamma   90.00
#
_symmetry.space_group_name_H-M   'P 1'
#
loop_
_entity.id
_entity.type
_entity.pdbx_description
1 polymer ?
#
loop_
_entity_poly.entity_id
_entity_poly.type
_entity_poly.pdbx_seq_one_letter_code
_entity_poly.pdbx_strand_id
1 'polypeptide(L)'
;MKTSATKEEKMLTLADKLSNMRAISRDYRKAGDSLWARFNQKDKREHAKYYRGIRDALLELSEYEAFGELSALVDSVFSDC
;
A
#
# COMPACT_ATOMS: atom_id res chain seq x y z
N MET A 1 10.43 -7.11 24.81
CA MET A 1 9.83 -7.19 23.49
C MET A 1 9.85 -5.87 22.75
N LYS A 2 10.14 -5.91 21.49
CA LYS A 2 10.16 -4.70 20.70
C LYS A 2 8.72 -4.23 20.44
N THR A 3 8.45 -2.98 20.73
CA THR A 3 7.11 -2.42 20.58
C THR A 3 6.99 -1.51 19.37
N SER A 4 8.11 -1.12 18.80
CA SER A 4 8.10 -0.26 17.62
C SER A 4 9.19 -0.69 16.65
N ALA A 5 8.93 -0.52 15.37
CA ALA A 5 9.90 -0.84 14.34
C ALA A 5 11.00 0.21 14.29
N THR A 6 12.22 -0.23 13.98
CA THR A 6 13.31 0.70 13.72
C THR A 6 13.06 1.39 12.38
N LYS A 7 13.79 2.47 12.13
CA LYS A 7 13.69 3.17 10.85
C LYS A 7 14.03 2.23 9.68
N GLU A 8 15.04 1.38 9.87
CA GLU A 8 15.40 0.43 8.83
C GLU A 8 14.28 -0.56 8.53
N GLU A 9 13.63 -1.06 9.58
CA GLU A 9 12.51 -1.96 9.40
C GLU A 9 11.35 -1.27 8.67
N LYS A 10 11.11 0.00 9.00
CA LYS A 10 10.07 0.77 8.34
C LYS A 10 10.41 1.02 6.88
N MET A 11 11.69 1.26 6.57
CA MET A 11 12.11 1.44 5.19
C MET A 11 11.92 0.15 4.39
N LEU A 12 12.22 -1.00 4.98
CA LEU A 12 11.99 -2.28 4.32
C LEU A 12 10.50 -2.51 4.08
N THR A 13 9.68 -2.18 5.07
CA THR A 13 8.22 -2.30 4.91
C THR A 13 7.74 -1.39 3.79
N LEU A 14 8.24 -0.16 3.75
CA LEU A 14 7.87 0.79 2.70
C LEU A 14 8.21 0.23 1.32
N ALA A 15 9.43 -0.29 1.16
CA ALA A 15 9.86 -0.85 -0.12
C ALA A 15 8.99 -2.03 -0.52
N ASP A 16 8.68 -2.90 0.42
CA ASP A 16 7.86 -4.08 0.17
C ASP A 16 6.45 -3.68 -0.28
N LYS A 17 5.84 -2.76 0.47
CA LYS A 17 4.47 -2.34 0.14
C LYS A 17 4.40 -1.53 -1.14
N LEU A 18 5.44 -0.76 -1.43
CA LEU A 18 5.52 -0.05 -2.68
C LEU A 18 5.57 -1.02 -3.86
N SER A 19 6.38 -2.08 -3.74
CA SER A 19 6.45 -3.11 -4.77
C SER A 19 5.08 -3.76 -4.97
N ASN A 20 4.40 -4.09 -3.87
CA ASN A 20 3.06 -4.68 -3.92
C ASN A 20 2.08 -3.74 -4.61
N MET A 21 2.12 -2.46 -4.25
CA MET A 21 1.17 -1.50 -4.84
C MET A 21 1.44 -1.24 -6.31
N ARG A 22 2.70 -1.28 -6.73
CA ARG A 22 3.02 -1.16 -8.16
C ARG A 22 2.38 -2.30 -8.95
N ALA A 23 2.50 -3.52 -8.42
CA ALA A 23 1.90 -4.69 -9.07
C ALA A 23 0.38 -4.59 -9.08
N ILE A 24 -0.21 -4.21 -7.96
CA ILE A 24 -1.66 -4.06 -7.85
C ILE A 24 -2.16 -3.00 -8.81
N SER A 25 -1.49 -1.85 -8.87
CA SER A 25 -1.89 -0.77 -9.75
C SER A 25 -1.85 -1.21 -11.21
N ARG A 26 -0.79 -1.90 -11.61
CA ARG A 26 -0.66 -2.40 -12.97
C ARG A 26 -1.77 -3.39 -13.31
N ASP A 27 -2.01 -4.34 -12.42
CA ASP A 27 -3.01 -5.36 -12.67
C ASP A 27 -4.42 -4.78 -12.63
N TYR A 28 -4.64 -3.79 -11.77
CA TYR A 28 -5.94 -3.12 -11.67
C TYR A 28 -6.30 -2.40 -12.97
N ARG A 29 -5.32 -1.81 -13.64
CA ARG A 29 -5.56 -1.16 -14.93
C ARG A 29 -6.04 -2.15 -15.99
N LYS A 30 -5.59 -3.40 -15.88
CA LYS A 30 -5.96 -4.43 -16.87
C LYS A 30 -7.25 -5.13 -16.50
N ALA A 31 -7.41 -5.48 -15.24
CA ALA A 31 -8.51 -6.36 -14.81
C ALA A 31 -9.64 -5.62 -14.11
N GLY A 32 -9.38 -4.39 -13.65
CA GLY A 32 -10.38 -3.67 -12.88
C GLY A 32 -10.66 -4.39 -11.57
N ASP A 33 -11.89 -4.31 -11.11
CA ASP A 33 -12.28 -4.88 -9.84
C ASP A 33 -12.20 -6.41 -9.80
N SER A 34 -12.09 -7.07 -10.94
CA SER A 34 -11.92 -8.52 -10.94
C SER A 34 -10.60 -8.94 -10.33
N LEU A 35 -9.64 -8.02 -10.22
CA LEU A 35 -8.36 -8.26 -9.56
C LEU A 35 -8.57 -8.78 -8.13
N TRP A 36 -9.54 -8.23 -7.43
CA TRP A 36 -9.73 -8.54 -6.00
C TRP A 36 -10.18 -9.98 -5.77
N ALA A 37 -10.75 -10.61 -6.79
CA ALA A 37 -11.17 -12.01 -6.69
C ALA A 37 -9.98 -12.96 -6.48
N ARG A 38 -8.77 -12.52 -6.80
CA ARG A 38 -7.55 -13.33 -6.66
C ARG A 38 -6.98 -13.30 -5.26
N PHE A 39 -7.47 -12.42 -4.41
CA PHE A 39 -6.97 -12.30 -3.04
C PHE A 39 -7.88 -13.07 -2.08
N ASN A 40 -7.32 -13.46 -0.93
CA ASN A 40 -8.13 -14.06 0.13
C ASN A 40 -9.19 -13.08 0.60
N GLN A 41 -8.81 -11.83 0.81
CA GLN A 41 -9.76 -10.77 1.11
C GLN A 41 -10.24 -10.18 -0.21
N LYS A 42 -11.51 -10.33 -0.51
CA LYS A 42 -12.06 -9.90 -1.79
C LYS A 42 -12.74 -8.53 -1.74
N ASP A 43 -12.82 -7.93 -0.57
CA ASP A 43 -13.40 -6.58 -0.44
C ASP A 43 -12.33 -5.53 -0.67
N LYS A 44 -12.48 -4.77 -1.74
CA LYS A 44 -11.55 -3.71 -2.09
C LYS A 44 -11.37 -2.70 -0.95
N ARG A 45 -12.44 -2.41 -0.22
CA ARG A 45 -12.37 -1.44 0.87
C ARG A 45 -11.49 -1.92 2.01
N GLU A 46 -11.42 -3.22 2.24
CA GLU A 46 -10.52 -3.77 3.26
C GLU A 46 -9.07 -3.61 2.84
N HIS A 47 -8.78 -3.79 1.56
CA HIS A 47 -7.43 -3.53 1.05
C HIS A 47 -7.07 -2.05 1.19
N ALA A 48 -8.01 -1.17 0.89
CA ALA A 48 -7.79 0.27 1.03
C ALA A 48 -7.46 0.63 2.46
N LYS A 49 -8.22 0.09 3.40
CA LYS A 49 -8.03 0.33 4.82
C LYS A 49 -6.65 -0.14 5.27
N TYR A 50 -6.24 -1.33 4.80
CA TYR A 50 -4.95 -1.91 5.14
C TYR A 50 -3.80 -1.02 4.65
N TYR A 51 -3.83 -0.63 3.38
CA TYR A 51 -2.74 0.16 2.82
C TYR A 51 -2.71 1.60 3.33
N ARG A 52 -3.89 2.17 3.60
CA ARG A 52 -3.95 3.49 4.22
C ARG A 52 -3.39 3.46 5.63
N GLY A 53 -3.66 2.39 6.36
CA GLY A 53 -3.09 2.22 7.69
C GLY A 53 -1.58 2.10 7.66
N ILE A 54 -1.05 1.36 6.69
CA ILE A 54 0.40 1.24 6.51
C ILE A 54 1.00 2.59 6.17
N ARG A 55 0.38 3.34 5.26
CA ARG A 55 0.85 4.67 4.90
C ARG A 55 0.92 5.57 6.13
N ASP A 56 -0.12 5.55 6.95
CA ASP A 56 -0.16 6.37 8.15
C ASP A 56 0.91 5.95 9.15
N ALA A 57 1.17 4.66 9.28
CA ALA A 57 2.20 4.16 10.17
C ALA A 57 3.61 4.55 9.70
N LEU A 58 3.76 4.82 8.41
CA LEU A 58 5.04 5.18 7.82
C LEU A 58 5.19 6.68 7.58
N LEU A 59 4.34 7.51 8.18
CA LEU A 59 4.35 8.95 7.94
C LEU A 59 5.71 9.60 8.24
N GLU A 60 6.48 9.05 9.17
CA GLU A 60 7.80 9.59 9.46
C GLU A 60 8.74 9.47 8.26
N LEU A 61 8.39 8.66 7.27
CA LEU A 61 9.18 8.49 6.06
C LEU A 61 8.64 9.33 4.90
N SER A 62 7.75 10.28 5.19
CA SER A 62 7.07 11.06 4.14
C SER A 62 8.02 11.92 3.31
N GLU A 63 9.23 12.17 3.80
CA GLU A 63 10.22 12.93 3.05
C GLU A 63 10.85 12.13 1.91
N TYR A 64 10.68 10.80 1.91
CA TYR A 64 11.29 9.94 0.89
C TYR A 64 10.38 9.83 -0.32
N GLU A 65 11.00 9.76 -1.51
CA GLU A 65 10.24 9.61 -2.75
C GLU A 65 9.39 8.35 -2.76
N ALA A 66 9.93 7.27 -2.18
CA ALA A 66 9.21 6.00 -2.13
C ALA A 66 7.89 6.14 -1.39
N PHE A 67 7.87 6.93 -0.31
CA PHE A 67 6.62 7.18 0.41
C PHE A 67 5.61 7.92 -0.46
N GLY A 68 6.09 8.94 -1.18
CA GLY A 68 5.22 9.70 -2.07
C GLY A 68 4.62 8.83 -3.15
N GLU A 69 5.43 7.94 -3.71
CA GLU A 69 4.95 7.01 -4.72
C GLU A 69 3.91 6.05 -4.17
N LEU A 70 4.17 5.48 -2.99
CA LEU A 70 3.22 4.59 -2.34
C LEU A 70 1.90 5.30 -2.09
N SER A 71 1.97 6.52 -1.55
CA SER A 71 0.77 7.30 -1.26
C SER A 71 -0.04 7.56 -2.52
N ALA A 72 0.64 7.95 -3.60
CA ALA A 72 -0.03 8.22 -4.87
C ALA A 72 -0.71 6.97 -5.43
N LEU A 73 -0.02 5.82 -5.33
CA LEU A 73 -0.60 4.57 -5.82
C LEU A 73 -1.82 4.15 -5.01
N VAL A 74 -1.75 4.29 -3.70
CA VAL A 74 -2.87 3.98 -2.82
C VAL A 74 -4.06 4.86 -3.17
N ASP A 75 -3.82 6.16 -3.31
CA ASP A 75 -4.90 7.09 -3.65
C ASP A 75 -5.49 6.80 -5.03
N SER A 76 -4.63 6.43 -5.99
CA SER A 76 -5.09 6.15 -7.35
C SER A 76 -5.95 4.89 -7.41
N VAL A 77 -5.48 3.81 -6.80
CA VAL A 77 -6.17 2.52 -6.87
C VAL A 77 -7.45 2.53 -6.05
N PHE A 78 -7.42 3.19 -4.90
CA PHE A 78 -8.54 3.17 -3.96
C PHE A 78 -9.28 4.51 -3.91
N SER A 79 -9.26 5.27 -5.00
CA SER A 79 -9.86 6.60 -5.02
C SER A 79 -11.37 6.59 -4.80
N ASP A 80 -12.03 5.48 -5.10
CA ASP A 80 -13.48 5.34 -4.95
C ASP A 80 -13.88 4.67 -3.62
N CYS A 81 -12.93 4.53 -2.70
CA CYS A 81 -13.21 3.89 -1.41
C CYS A 81 -13.33 4.88 -0.25
#